data_2e1667fea943f1ff98f973ae2bb21a8a
#
_entry.id   2e1667fea943f1ff98f973ae2bb21a8a
#
_cell.length_a   1.000
_cell.length_b   1.000
_cell.length_c   1.000
_cell.angle_alpha   90.00
_cell.angle_beta   90.00
_cell.angle_gamma   90.00
#
_symmetry.space_group_name_H-M   'P 1'
#
loop_
_entity.id
_entity.type
_entity.pdbx_description
1 polymer ?
#
loop_
_entity_poly.entity_id
_entity_poly.type
_entity_poly.pdbx_seq_one_letter_code
_entity_poly.pdbx_strand_id
1 'polypeptide(L)'
;MTWRDIKHQLVFYSFSFLSYLLQRVSGSTARNLGNQLGTVAYHLLKRRRRITLQNMTAVFSSQYSKAEIDRLCQHNFREIGKTTVEFLRFPIFSRANIWQQVEFHGEDHLLQALKQQKGVILFLPHFGNWEILSLAYGARFPDQVKAVAFRFKNRWLNDLVWTYRERLSVEIIPQRQAIRKTLRALKNNGIVGFFADQNAANAGVFVNFFNRPVYAVRGPVALALRTGAPILFSIAIRQPNGRHLIEIREPVCLRITDDYDSDVQYNTQKMLEILETYICRYPEQWLWMHNRWKFRPTHS
;
A
#
# COMPACT_ATOMS: atom_id res chain seq x y z
N MET A 1 5.93 23.26 26.84
CA MET A 1 5.27 22.10 26.21
C MET A 1 3.86 22.52 25.85
N THR A 2 3.47 22.46 24.57
CA THR A 2 2.13 22.87 24.14
C THR A 2 1.12 21.74 24.39
N TRP A 3 -0.17 22.06 24.50
CA TRP A 3 -1.26 21.07 24.57
C TRP A 3 -1.23 20.06 23.42
N ARG A 4 -0.76 20.52 22.26
CA ARG A 4 -0.54 19.68 21.08
C ARG A 4 0.58 18.67 21.29
N ASP A 5 1.67 19.06 21.95
CA ASP A 5 2.78 18.14 22.25
C ASP A 5 2.35 17.05 23.23
N ILE A 6 1.54 17.40 24.23
CA ILE A 6 1.00 16.41 25.20
C ILE A 6 0.13 15.39 24.47
N LYS A 7 -0.79 15.84 23.60
CA LYS A 7 -1.61 14.94 22.78
C LYS A 7 -0.76 14.01 21.91
N HIS A 8 0.27 14.54 21.28
CA HIS A 8 1.16 13.76 20.44
C HIS A 8 1.92 12.70 21.23
N GLN A 9 2.38 13.03 22.43
CA GLN A 9 3.06 12.09 23.34
C GLN A 9 2.09 11.01 23.84
N LEU A 10 0.88 11.38 24.25
CA LEU A 10 -0.14 10.41 24.67
C LEU A 10 -0.44 9.40 23.56
N VAL A 11 -0.62 9.85 22.31
CA VAL A 11 -0.81 8.95 21.17
C VAL A 11 0.40 8.02 20.99
N PHE A 12 1.62 8.55 21.09
CA PHE A 12 2.85 7.74 20.99
C PHE A 12 2.93 6.67 22.08
N TYR A 13 2.74 7.05 23.35
CA TYR A 13 2.81 6.08 24.48
C TYR A 13 1.69 5.04 24.40
N SER A 14 0.47 5.45 24.02
CA SER A 14 -0.65 4.51 23.84
C SER A 14 -0.35 3.51 22.71
N PHE A 15 0.21 3.97 21.59
CA PHE A 15 0.59 3.12 20.48
C PHE A 15 1.72 2.15 20.87
N SER A 16 2.74 2.64 21.56
CA SER A 16 3.88 1.84 22.03
C SER A 16 3.45 0.78 23.05
N PHE A 17 2.60 1.15 24.01
CA PHE A 17 2.07 0.24 25.01
C PHE A 17 1.19 -0.85 24.38
N LEU A 18 0.29 -0.47 23.47
CA LEU A 18 -0.53 -1.44 22.75
C LEU A 18 0.34 -2.38 21.91
N SER A 19 1.35 -1.86 21.23
CA SER A 19 2.32 -2.67 20.48
C SER A 19 3.01 -3.68 21.41
N TYR A 20 3.49 -3.25 22.58
CA TYR A 20 4.12 -4.11 23.56
C TYR A 20 3.21 -5.26 24.02
N LEU A 21 1.93 -4.99 24.27
CA LEU A 21 0.96 -6.03 24.66
C LEU A 21 0.68 -7.01 23.51
N LEU A 22 0.48 -6.48 22.30
CA LEU A 22 0.16 -7.29 21.12
C LEU A 22 1.30 -8.21 20.68
N GLN A 23 2.53 -7.89 21.01
CA GLN A 23 3.68 -8.75 20.77
C GLN A 23 3.69 -10.03 21.61
N ARG A 24 2.93 -10.07 22.73
CA ARG A 24 2.86 -11.20 23.68
C ARG A 24 1.74 -12.18 23.40
N VAL A 25 0.81 -11.83 22.54
CA VAL A 25 -0.31 -12.72 22.20
C VAL A 25 0.00 -13.56 20.96
N SER A 26 -0.69 -14.68 20.81
CA SER A 26 -0.57 -15.54 19.63
C SER A 26 -1.00 -14.81 18.35
N GLY A 27 -0.58 -15.28 17.16
CA GLY A 27 -1.00 -14.72 15.88
C GLY A 27 -2.53 -14.82 15.67
N SER A 28 -3.16 -15.91 16.10
CA SER A 28 -4.62 -16.09 16.05
C SER A 28 -5.35 -15.10 16.95
N THR A 29 -4.90 -14.94 18.19
CA THR A 29 -5.46 -13.95 19.12
C THR A 29 -5.31 -12.52 18.56
N ALA A 30 -4.15 -12.18 18.01
CA ALA A 30 -3.91 -10.88 17.40
C ALA A 30 -4.87 -10.61 16.22
N ARG A 31 -5.11 -11.61 15.36
CA ARG A 31 -6.09 -11.48 14.26
C ARG A 31 -7.51 -11.27 14.77
N ASN A 32 -7.92 -11.98 15.81
CA ASN A 32 -9.23 -11.81 16.46
C ASN A 32 -9.38 -10.41 17.07
N LEU A 33 -8.36 -9.91 17.74
CA LEU A 33 -8.32 -8.52 18.25
C LEU A 33 -8.40 -7.52 17.10
N GLY A 34 -7.74 -7.79 15.97
CA GLY A 34 -7.85 -6.99 14.75
C GLY A 34 -9.26 -6.96 14.17
N ASN A 35 -9.95 -8.11 14.13
CA ASN A 35 -11.36 -8.19 13.73
C ASN A 35 -12.27 -7.35 14.63
N GLN A 36 -12.09 -7.44 15.94
CA GLN A 36 -12.86 -6.66 16.94
C GLN A 36 -12.56 -5.16 16.78
N LEU A 37 -11.29 -4.78 16.66
CA LEU A 37 -10.87 -3.39 16.41
C LEU A 37 -11.54 -2.84 15.13
N GLY A 38 -11.53 -3.61 14.04
CA GLY A 38 -12.18 -3.23 12.79
C GLY A 38 -13.68 -3.07 12.95
N THR A 39 -14.35 -3.97 13.68
CA THR A 39 -15.80 -3.87 13.96
C THR A 39 -16.12 -2.61 14.77
N VAL A 40 -15.36 -2.32 15.83
CA VAL A 40 -15.53 -1.09 16.61
C VAL A 40 -15.28 0.15 15.75
N ALA A 41 -14.22 0.13 14.93
CA ALA A 41 -13.91 1.22 14.02
C ALA A 41 -15.01 1.48 12.99
N TYR A 42 -15.68 0.44 12.46
CA TYR A 42 -16.83 0.57 11.57
C TYR A 42 -17.96 1.38 12.22
N HIS A 43 -18.24 1.15 13.50
CA HIS A 43 -19.31 1.87 14.21
C HIS A 43 -18.89 3.30 14.60
N LEU A 44 -17.66 3.49 15.05
CA LEU A 44 -17.18 4.78 15.56
C LEU A 44 -16.73 5.75 14.46
N LEU A 45 -16.06 5.27 13.42
CA LEU A 45 -15.49 6.12 12.37
C LEU A 45 -16.50 6.46 11.26
N LYS A 46 -17.63 7.07 11.63
CA LYS A 46 -18.77 7.36 10.75
C LYS A 46 -18.37 8.04 9.42
N ARG A 47 -17.40 8.98 9.44
CA ARG A 47 -16.91 9.63 8.23
C ARG A 47 -16.19 8.65 7.29
N ARG A 48 -15.33 7.78 7.84
CA ARG A 48 -14.58 6.80 7.05
C ARG A 48 -15.53 5.73 6.48
N ARG A 49 -16.47 5.26 7.29
CA ARG A 49 -17.53 4.34 6.85
C ARG A 49 -18.33 4.92 5.67
N ARG A 50 -18.75 6.19 5.77
CA ARG A 50 -19.48 6.84 4.66
C ARG A 50 -18.65 6.89 3.38
N ILE A 51 -17.36 7.24 3.45
CA ILE A 51 -16.46 7.24 2.28
C ILE A 51 -16.34 5.84 1.69
N THR A 52 -16.11 4.82 2.54
CA THR A 52 -16.01 3.42 2.11
C THR A 52 -17.29 2.97 1.39
N LEU A 53 -18.47 3.20 1.99
CA LEU A 53 -19.74 2.87 1.37
C LEU A 53 -19.97 3.61 0.04
N GLN A 54 -19.65 4.91 -0.04
CA GLN A 54 -19.76 5.67 -1.28
C GLN A 54 -18.86 5.09 -2.38
N ASN A 55 -17.61 4.77 -2.05
CA ASN A 55 -16.65 4.20 -2.99
C ASN A 55 -17.10 2.79 -3.46
N MET A 56 -17.48 1.92 -2.54
CA MET A 56 -17.96 0.56 -2.87
C MET A 56 -19.27 0.59 -3.68
N THR A 57 -20.23 1.44 -3.32
CA THR A 57 -21.47 1.62 -4.10
C THR A 57 -21.15 2.10 -5.52
N ALA A 58 -20.21 3.03 -5.65
CA ALA A 58 -19.81 3.56 -6.95
C ALA A 58 -19.25 2.49 -7.89
N VAL A 59 -18.62 1.44 -7.34
CA VAL A 59 -18.00 0.35 -8.11
C VAL A 59 -18.94 -0.85 -8.27
N PHE A 60 -19.67 -1.22 -7.21
CA PHE A 60 -20.32 -2.52 -7.13
C PHE A 60 -21.86 -2.48 -7.16
N SER A 61 -22.48 -1.31 -7.29
CA SER A 61 -23.96 -1.20 -7.25
C SER A 61 -24.70 -1.94 -8.36
N SER A 62 -24.02 -2.29 -9.47
CA SER A 62 -24.58 -3.12 -10.53
C SER A 62 -24.51 -4.63 -10.24
N GLN A 63 -23.71 -5.05 -9.26
CA GLN A 63 -23.43 -6.47 -8.96
C GLN A 63 -23.96 -6.87 -7.59
N TYR A 64 -23.98 -5.95 -6.61
CA TYR A 64 -24.34 -6.19 -5.22
C TYR A 64 -25.48 -5.28 -4.76
N SER A 65 -26.37 -5.83 -3.97
CA SER A 65 -27.41 -5.07 -3.25
C SER A 65 -26.77 -4.15 -2.19
N LYS A 66 -27.53 -3.16 -1.74
CA LYS A 66 -27.09 -2.24 -0.67
C LYS A 66 -26.68 -2.97 0.61
N ALA A 67 -27.39 -4.07 0.96
CA ALA A 67 -27.08 -4.88 2.14
C ALA A 67 -25.76 -5.65 1.98
N GLU A 68 -25.46 -6.14 0.78
CA GLU A 68 -24.18 -6.82 0.48
C GLU A 68 -23.01 -5.83 0.50
N ILE A 69 -23.18 -4.64 -0.07
CA ILE A 69 -22.17 -3.56 -0.01
C ILE A 69 -21.90 -3.16 1.45
N ASP A 70 -22.91 -3.09 2.30
CA ASP A 70 -22.71 -2.79 3.73
C ASP A 70 -21.93 -3.91 4.44
N ARG A 71 -22.22 -5.18 4.15
CA ARG A 71 -21.44 -6.33 4.64
C ARG A 71 -19.99 -6.29 4.17
N LEU A 72 -19.76 -6.00 2.88
CA LEU A 72 -18.38 -5.81 2.35
C LEU A 72 -17.65 -4.66 3.07
N CYS A 73 -18.33 -3.56 3.34
CA CYS A 73 -17.79 -2.46 4.10
C CYS A 73 -17.36 -2.88 5.51
N GLN A 74 -18.18 -3.66 6.22
CA GLN A 74 -17.83 -4.21 7.53
C GLN A 74 -16.61 -5.12 7.46
N HIS A 75 -16.55 -6.02 6.45
CA HIS A 75 -15.40 -6.89 6.23
C HIS A 75 -14.14 -6.09 5.94
N ASN A 76 -14.21 -5.04 5.11
CA ASN A 76 -13.08 -4.16 4.83
C ASN A 76 -12.53 -3.50 6.11
N PHE A 77 -13.40 -3.01 6.99
CA PHE A 77 -12.95 -2.47 8.27
C PHE A 77 -12.25 -3.52 9.14
N ARG A 78 -12.71 -4.77 9.14
CA ARG A 78 -12.05 -5.87 9.83
C ARG A 78 -10.69 -6.20 9.24
N GLU A 79 -10.54 -6.19 7.91
CA GLU A 79 -9.26 -6.39 7.23
C GLU A 79 -8.24 -5.30 7.62
N ILE A 80 -8.67 -4.04 7.64
CA ILE A 80 -7.82 -2.92 8.07
C ILE A 80 -7.49 -3.01 9.56
N GLY A 81 -8.43 -3.45 10.39
CA GLY A 81 -8.19 -3.70 11.81
C GLY A 81 -7.12 -4.78 12.03
N LYS A 82 -7.18 -5.88 11.28
CA LYS A 82 -6.14 -6.94 11.29
C LYS A 82 -4.78 -6.39 10.86
N THR A 83 -4.73 -5.66 9.74
CA THR A 83 -3.49 -5.03 9.26
C THR A 83 -2.90 -4.08 10.28
N THR A 84 -3.73 -3.29 10.99
CA THR A 84 -3.28 -2.39 12.05
C THR A 84 -2.66 -3.17 13.23
N VAL A 85 -3.30 -4.24 13.68
CA VAL A 85 -2.79 -5.07 14.79
C VAL A 85 -1.51 -5.81 14.38
N GLU A 86 -1.44 -6.31 13.16
CA GLU A 86 -0.24 -6.97 12.62
C GLU A 86 0.93 -5.99 12.51
N PHE A 87 0.69 -4.76 12.08
CA PHE A 87 1.72 -3.72 12.05
C PHE A 87 2.29 -3.41 13.44
N LEU A 88 1.44 -3.35 14.46
CA LEU A 88 1.86 -3.17 15.86
C LEU A 88 2.74 -4.32 16.39
N ARG A 89 2.71 -5.47 15.73
CA ARG A 89 3.53 -6.65 16.06
C ARG A 89 4.83 -6.73 15.26
N PHE A 90 5.15 -5.79 14.39
CA PHE A 90 6.38 -5.84 13.59
C PHE A 90 7.66 -6.03 14.40
N PRO A 91 7.80 -5.53 15.66
CA PRO A 91 9.01 -5.78 16.43
C PRO A 91 9.34 -7.26 16.69
N ILE A 92 8.37 -8.18 16.63
CA ILE A 92 8.65 -9.63 16.82
C ILE A 92 9.14 -10.33 15.54
N PHE A 93 9.01 -9.69 14.37
CA PHE A 93 9.45 -10.30 13.14
C PHE A 93 10.95 -10.15 12.92
N SER A 94 11.55 -11.20 12.44
CA SER A 94 12.95 -11.33 12.05
C SER A 94 13.04 -11.94 10.65
N ARG A 95 14.22 -11.93 10.05
CA ARG A 95 14.46 -12.62 8.78
C ARG A 95 14.22 -14.14 8.88
N ALA A 96 14.35 -14.72 10.07
CA ALA A 96 14.12 -16.16 10.26
C ALA A 96 12.63 -16.53 10.33
N ASN A 97 11.79 -15.68 10.93
CA ASN A 97 10.39 -16.04 11.22
C ASN A 97 9.34 -15.37 10.33
N ILE A 98 9.69 -14.35 9.55
CA ILE A 98 8.75 -13.65 8.66
C ILE A 98 8.09 -14.61 7.65
N TRP A 99 8.80 -15.64 7.22
CA TRP A 99 8.35 -16.64 6.25
C TRP A 99 7.20 -17.52 6.75
N GLN A 100 6.95 -17.53 8.05
CA GLN A 100 5.75 -18.14 8.62
C GLN A 100 4.49 -17.32 8.32
N GLN A 101 4.64 -16.04 8.00
CA GLN A 101 3.55 -15.11 7.73
C GLN A 101 3.35 -14.83 6.24
N VAL A 102 4.39 -14.97 5.43
CA VAL A 102 4.37 -14.58 4.02
C VAL A 102 4.88 -15.70 3.12
N GLU A 103 4.43 -15.64 1.87
CA GLU A 103 4.88 -16.49 0.77
C GLU A 103 4.96 -15.62 -0.49
N PHE A 104 6.01 -15.80 -1.31
CA PHE A 104 6.17 -15.11 -2.58
C PHE A 104 5.74 -15.99 -3.75
N HIS A 105 4.92 -15.43 -4.66
CA HIS A 105 4.65 -15.99 -5.97
C HIS A 105 5.15 -15.02 -7.06
N GLY A 106 5.80 -15.55 -8.07
CA GLY A 106 6.36 -14.75 -9.17
C GLY A 106 7.66 -14.01 -8.81
N GLU A 107 8.39 -14.45 -7.78
CA GLU A 107 9.69 -13.88 -7.42
C GLU A 107 10.67 -13.90 -8.59
N ASP A 108 10.59 -14.91 -9.46
CA ASP A 108 11.43 -15.03 -10.66
C ASP A 108 11.30 -13.83 -11.60
N HIS A 109 10.12 -13.21 -11.70
CA HIS A 109 9.92 -12.01 -12.49
C HIS A 109 10.77 -10.85 -11.98
N LEU A 110 10.84 -10.69 -10.65
CA LEU A 110 11.69 -9.66 -10.02
C LEU A 110 13.18 -9.97 -10.23
N LEU A 111 13.58 -11.22 -10.03
CA LEU A 111 14.98 -11.64 -10.20
C LEU A 111 15.45 -11.46 -11.66
N GLN A 112 14.59 -11.78 -12.64
CA GLN A 112 14.88 -11.54 -14.06
C GLN A 112 14.96 -10.05 -14.37
N ALA A 113 14.08 -9.23 -13.79
CA ALA A 113 14.12 -7.78 -13.95
C ALA A 113 15.42 -7.18 -13.39
N LEU A 114 15.88 -7.63 -12.23
CA LEU A 114 17.14 -7.19 -11.63
C LEU A 114 18.40 -7.57 -12.46
N LYS A 115 18.34 -8.67 -13.24
CA LYS A 115 19.44 -9.03 -14.15
C LYS A 115 19.69 -7.97 -15.23
N GLN A 116 18.71 -7.11 -15.54
CA GLN A 116 18.88 -6.01 -16.48
C GLN A 116 19.79 -4.87 -15.97
N GLN A 117 20.18 -4.89 -14.68
CA GLN A 117 21.06 -3.91 -14.04
C GLN A 117 20.56 -2.44 -14.13
N LYS A 118 19.23 -2.26 -14.21
CA LYS A 118 18.56 -0.95 -14.25
C LYS A 118 17.82 -0.61 -12.96
N GLY A 119 17.91 -1.49 -11.95
CA GLY A 119 17.03 -1.48 -10.81
C GLY A 119 15.59 -1.85 -11.18
N VAL A 120 14.69 -1.85 -10.19
CA VAL A 120 13.29 -2.23 -10.38
C VAL A 120 12.38 -1.25 -9.65
N ILE A 121 11.28 -0.87 -10.30
CA ILE A 121 10.19 -0.11 -9.70
C ILE A 121 9.05 -1.08 -9.39
N LEU A 122 8.56 -1.06 -8.14
CA LEU A 122 7.37 -1.79 -7.75
C LEU A 122 6.20 -0.82 -7.62
N PHE A 123 5.15 -1.06 -8.38
CA PHE A 123 3.85 -0.42 -8.18
C PHE A 123 3.07 -1.24 -7.15
N LEU A 124 2.80 -0.63 -6.01
CA LEU A 124 2.20 -1.27 -4.84
C LEU A 124 0.86 -0.60 -4.51
N PRO A 125 -0.23 -1.35 -4.31
CA PRO A 125 -1.47 -0.81 -3.77
C PRO A 125 -1.54 -0.94 -2.25
N HIS A 126 -2.37 -0.10 -1.61
CA HIS A 126 -2.80 -0.31 -0.22
C HIS A 126 -3.84 -1.44 -0.17
N PHE A 127 -3.37 -2.68 -0.21
CA PHE A 127 -4.19 -3.87 -0.32
C PHE A 127 -3.71 -4.95 0.66
N GLY A 128 -4.64 -5.68 1.27
CA GLY A 128 -4.35 -6.72 2.26
C GLY A 128 -3.51 -6.18 3.41
N ASN A 129 -2.34 -6.76 3.63
CA ASN A 129 -1.35 -6.18 4.54
C ASN A 129 -0.17 -5.61 3.74
N TRP A 130 -0.34 -4.41 3.21
CA TRP A 130 0.70 -3.68 2.47
C TRP A 130 1.94 -3.33 3.33
N GLU A 131 1.80 -3.31 4.65
CA GLU A 131 2.94 -3.04 5.54
C GLU A 131 3.86 -4.28 5.64
N ILE A 132 3.27 -5.49 5.78
CA ILE A 132 4.07 -6.73 5.82
C ILE A 132 4.72 -7.04 4.48
N LEU A 133 4.10 -6.62 3.37
CA LEU A 133 4.69 -6.72 2.03
C LEU A 133 6.04 -6.01 2.00
N SER A 134 6.11 -4.76 2.47
CA SER A 134 7.35 -3.99 2.51
C SER A 134 8.41 -4.68 3.37
N LEU A 135 8.01 -5.17 4.56
CA LEU A 135 8.88 -5.88 5.48
C LEU A 135 9.45 -7.18 4.88
N ALA A 136 8.62 -7.94 4.15
CA ALA A 136 9.02 -9.16 3.49
C ALA A 136 10.04 -8.93 2.36
N TYR A 137 9.83 -7.87 1.57
CA TYR A 137 10.83 -7.48 0.57
C TYR A 137 12.18 -7.14 1.21
N GLY A 138 12.19 -6.38 2.31
CA GLY A 138 13.43 -6.06 3.02
C GLY A 138 14.13 -7.29 3.60
N ALA A 139 13.37 -8.28 4.08
CA ALA A 139 13.91 -9.56 4.55
C ALA A 139 14.54 -10.37 3.42
N ARG A 140 13.92 -10.35 2.23
CA ARG A 140 14.33 -11.15 1.06
C ARG A 140 15.48 -10.52 0.29
N PHE A 141 15.49 -9.18 0.18
CA PHE A 141 16.48 -8.41 -0.57
C PHE A 141 17.11 -7.35 0.35
N PRO A 142 17.94 -7.78 1.34
CA PRO A 142 18.51 -6.86 2.31
C PRO A 142 19.32 -5.76 1.63
N ASP A 143 19.16 -4.52 2.16
CA ASP A 143 19.86 -3.29 1.73
C ASP A 143 19.54 -2.81 0.31
N GLN A 144 18.74 -3.57 -0.46
CA GLN A 144 18.35 -3.20 -1.83
C GLN A 144 16.98 -2.52 -1.89
N VAL A 145 16.12 -2.68 -0.85
CA VAL A 145 14.73 -2.25 -0.88
C VAL A 145 14.54 -0.87 -0.30
N LYS A 146 13.87 -0.03 -1.05
CA LYS A 146 13.46 1.31 -0.62
C LYS A 146 11.97 1.50 -0.86
N ALA A 147 11.28 2.19 0.06
CA ALA A 147 9.86 2.50 -0.08
C ALA A 147 9.62 4.00 0.11
N VAL A 148 8.86 4.60 -0.81
CA VAL A 148 8.52 6.03 -0.72
C VAL A 148 7.33 6.21 0.21
N ALA A 149 7.48 7.06 1.23
CA ALA A 149 6.42 7.33 2.19
C ALA A 149 6.29 8.81 2.58
N PHE A 150 5.08 9.17 3.02
CA PHE A 150 4.80 10.48 3.62
C PHE A 150 5.15 10.49 5.10
N ARG A 151 5.59 11.65 5.61
CA ARG A 151 5.77 11.88 7.05
C ARG A 151 4.45 12.27 7.72
N PHE A 152 4.22 11.72 8.90
CA PHE A 152 3.11 12.15 9.76
C PHE A 152 3.39 13.49 10.44
N LYS A 153 2.32 14.24 10.76
CA LYS A 153 2.43 15.51 11.50
C LYS A 153 2.92 15.29 12.95
N ASN A 154 2.56 14.16 13.57
CA ASN A 154 3.06 13.77 14.88
C ASN A 154 4.45 13.15 14.70
N ARG A 155 5.50 13.89 15.07
CA ARG A 155 6.91 13.44 14.94
C ARG A 155 7.19 12.14 15.69
N TRP A 156 6.71 12.03 16.93
CA TRP A 156 6.94 10.86 17.77
C TRP A 156 6.36 9.58 17.16
N LEU A 157 5.11 9.67 16.73
CA LEU A 157 4.46 8.56 16.02
C LEU A 157 5.12 8.29 14.67
N ASN A 158 5.56 9.33 13.96
CA ASN A 158 6.28 9.19 12.71
C ASN A 158 7.54 8.35 12.90
N ASP A 159 8.37 8.71 13.87
CA ASP A 159 9.66 8.07 14.10
C ASP A 159 9.46 6.59 14.51
N LEU A 160 8.46 6.29 15.34
CA LEU A 160 8.11 4.92 15.71
C LEU A 160 7.64 4.10 14.49
N VAL A 161 6.73 4.66 13.68
CA VAL A 161 6.22 4.00 12.47
C VAL A 161 7.37 3.76 11.47
N TRP A 162 8.28 4.72 11.33
CA TRP A 162 9.44 4.56 10.46
C TRP A 162 10.37 3.47 10.98
N THR A 163 10.68 3.45 12.28
CA THR A 163 11.46 2.37 12.90
C THR A 163 10.84 0.99 12.61
N TYR A 164 9.50 0.87 12.63
CA TYR A 164 8.83 -0.38 12.31
C TYR A 164 8.94 -0.74 10.82
N ARG A 165 8.81 0.24 9.92
CA ARG A 165 8.90 0.03 8.47
C ARG A 165 10.34 -0.23 8.00
N GLU A 166 11.33 0.36 8.67
CA GLU A 166 12.76 0.18 8.34
C GLU A 166 13.37 -1.11 8.89
N ARG A 167 12.56 -1.89 9.61
CA ARG A 167 13.00 -3.22 10.01
C ARG A 167 13.28 -4.09 8.79
N LEU A 168 14.14 -5.09 8.99
CA LEU A 168 14.54 -6.06 7.97
C LEU A 168 15.13 -5.41 6.71
N SER A 169 15.84 -4.28 6.87
CA SER A 169 16.61 -3.60 5.83
C SER A 169 15.78 -2.89 4.73
N VAL A 170 14.62 -2.36 5.08
CA VAL A 170 13.90 -1.43 4.19
C VAL A 170 14.37 0.01 4.48
N GLU A 171 14.82 0.77 3.47
CA GLU A 171 15.05 2.21 3.61
C GLU A 171 13.77 2.98 3.24
N ILE A 172 13.29 3.84 4.15
CA ILE A 172 12.16 4.71 3.85
C ILE A 172 12.64 6.02 3.22
N ILE A 173 12.17 6.28 2.00
CA ILE A 173 12.44 7.53 1.28
C ILE A 173 11.32 8.54 1.58
N PRO A 174 11.64 9.70 2.20
CA PRO A 174 10.65 10.78 2.32
C PRO A 174 10.19 11.26 0.95
N GLN A 175 8.88 11.46 0.75
CA GLN A 175 8.29 11.86 -0.54
C GLN A 175 9.00 13.09 -1.16
N ARG A 176 9.41 14.08 -0.36
CA ARG A 176 10.12 15.27 -0.86
C ARG A 176 11.48 14.95 -1.51
N GLN A 177 12.05 13.79 -1.23
CA GLN A 177 13.33 13.31 -1.77
C GLN A 177 13.14 12.17 -2.77
N ALA A 178 11.89 11.80 -3.09
CA ALA A 178 11.55 10.60 -3.84
C ALA A 178 12.31 10.51 -5.17
N ILE A 179 12.25 11.55 -6.02
CA ILE A 179 12.88 11.52 -7.36
C ILE A 179 14.37 11.25 -7.25
N ARG A 180 15.11 12.09 -6.50
CA ARG A 180 16.58 11.99 -6.41
C ARG A 180 17.04 10.67 -5.82
N LYS A 181 16.42 10.23 -4.71
CA LYS A 181 16.81 8.98 -4.04
C LYS A 181 16.41 7.76 -4.85
N THR A 182 15.27 7.78 -5.55
CA THR A 182 14.87 6.71 -6.46
C THR A 182 15.84 6.56 -7.62
N LEU A 183 16.19 7.65 -8.31
CA LEU A 183 17.17 7.60 -9.41
C LEU A 183 18.51 7.02 -8.95
N ARG A 184 18.98 7.42 -7.76
CA ARG A 184 20.21 6.84 -7.17
C ARG A 184 20.06 5.35 -6.86
N ALA A 185 18.91 4.93 -6.31
CA ALA A 185 18.65 3.52 -5.99
C ALA A 185 18.62 2.67 -7.26
N LEU A 186 17.90 3.11 -8.30
CA LEU A 186 17.82 2.41 -9.58
C LEU A 186 19.19 2.26 -10.24
N LYS A 187 20.01 3.34 -10.23
CA LYS A 187 21.40 3.30 -10.74
C LYS A 187 22.25 2.24 -10.03
N ASN A 188 21.95 1.95 -8.76
CA ASN A 188 22.62 0.93 -7.96
C ASN A 188 21.89 -0.43 -7.99
N ASN A 189 21.09 -0.67 -9.01
CA ASN A 189 20.28 -1.89 -9.18
C ASN A 189 19.35 -2.21 -7.97
N GLY A 190 18.85 -1.17 -7.30
CA GLY A 190 17.95 -1.31 -6.15
C GLY A 190 16.48 -1.47 -6.55
N ILE A 191 15.68 -1.91 -5.58
CA ILE A 191 14.22 -2.10 -5.69
C ILE A 191 13.54 -0.91 -5.02
N VAL A 192 12.66 -0.19 -5.72
CA VAL A 192 11.95 0.97 -5.16
C VAL A 192 10.45 0.78 -5.26
N GLY A 193 9.80 0.65 -4.10
CA GLY A 193 8.35 0.53 -3.97
C GLY A 193 7.62 1.87 -3.86
N PHE A 194 6.54 2.00 -4.63
CA PHE A 194 5.64 3.15 -4.61
C PHE A 194 4.21 2.70 -4.33
N PHE A 195 3.62 3.14 -3.24
CA PHE A 195 2.19 3.01 -2.99
C PHE A 195 1.44 4.06 -3.81
N ALA A 196 0.98 3.69 -5.01
CA ALA A 196 0.55 4.63 -6.05
C ALA A 196 -0.96 4.57 -6.37
N ASP A 197 -1.76 3.92 -5.55
CA ASP A 197 -3.20 3.72 -5.74
C ASP A 197 -4.09 4.82 -5.14
N GLN A 198 -3.51 5.83 -4.49
CA GLN A 198 -4.25 6.93 -3.88
C GLN A 198 -4.43 8.11 -4.84
N ASN A 199 -5.34 9.03 -4.48
CA ASN A 199 -5.60 10.25 -5.26
C ASN A 199 -4.40 11.20 -5.18
N ALA A 200 -3.88 11.61 -6.34
CA ALA A 200 -2.73 12.50 -6.47
C ALA A 200 -3.14 14.00 -6.59
N ALA A 201 -4.43 14.31 -6.53
CA ALA A 201 -4.93 15.65 -6.82
C ALA A 201 -4.36 16.19 -8.16
N ASN A 202 -4.13 17.50 -8.25
CA ASN A 202 -3.65 18.16 -9.46
C ASN A 202 -2.19 17.80 -9.85
N ALA A 203 -1.46 17.06 -9.01
CA ALA A 203 -0.10 16.59 -9.32
C ALA A 203 -0.09 15.24 -10.05
N GLY A 204 -1.27 14.63 -10.25
CA GLY A 204 -1.44 13.34 -10.91
C GLY A 204 -1.66 13.44 -12.41
N VAL A 205 -1.79 12.25 -13.03
CA VAL A 205 -2.24 12.10 -14.39
C VAL A 205 -3.71 11.68 -14.40
N PHE A 206 -4.44 12.18 -15.38
CA PHE A 206 -5.87 11.91 -15.54
C PHE A 206 -6.08 10.55 -16.21
N VAL A 207 -6.79 9.65 -15.54
CA VAL A 207 -7.10 8.30 -16.01
C VAL A 207 -8.46 7.86 -15.50
N ASN A 208 -8.95 6.72 -15.97
CA ASN A 208 -10.14 6.07 -15.45
C ASN A 208 -9.77 5.02 -14.40
N PHE A 209 -10.59 4.91 -13.36
CA PHE A 209 -10.52 3.84 -12.37
C PHE A 209 -11.95 3.37 -12.09
N PHE A 210 -12.27 2.13 -12.43
CA PHE A 210 -13.62 1.60 -12.51
C PHE A 210 -14.54 2.48 -13.37
N ASN A 211 -14.09 2.79 -14.58
CA ASN A 211 -14.79 3.67 -15.54
C ASN A 211 -15.14 5.06 -14.98
N ARG A 212 -14.43 5.52 -13.96
CA ARG A 212 -14.62 6.84 -13.33
C ARG A 212 -13.33 7.64 -13.38
N PRO A 213 -13.41 8.90 -13.80
CA PRO A 213 -12.22 9.74 -13.92
C PRO A 213 -11.59 10.03 -12.55
N VAL A 214 -10.26 9.91 -12.49
CA VAL A 214 -9.45 10.19 -11.30
C VAL A 214 -8.11 10.79 -11.66
N TYR A 215 -7.48 11.48 -10.71
CA TYR A 215 -6.06 11.79 -10.75
C TYR A 215 -5.26 10.66 -10.09
N ALA A 216 -4.39 10.00 -10.86
CA ALA A 216 -3.53 8.92 -10.40
C ALA A 216 -2.09 9.38 -10.20
N VAL A 217 -1.37 8.70 -9.32
CA VAL A 217 0.04 8.97 -9.05
C VAL A 217 0.88 8.56 -10.26
N ARG A 218 1.43 9.54 -10.99
CA ARG A 218 2.20 9.33 -12.23
C ARG A 218 3.66 8.90 -11.98
N GLY A 219 4.17 9.15 -10.77
CA GLY A 219 5.60 9.05 -10.44
C GLY A 219 6.27 7.74 -10.82
N PRO A 220 5.76 6.57 -10.43
CA PRO A 220 6.37 5.28 -10.76
C PRO A 220 6.53 5.06 -12.26
N VAL A 221 5.46 5.30 -13.03
CA VAL A 221 5.45 5.15 -14.49
C VAL A 221 6.37 6.16 -15.16
N ALA A 222 6.32 7.43 -14.75
CA ALA A 222 7.17 8.48 -15.28
C ALA A 222 8.68 8.18 -15.03
N LEU A 223 9.02 7.61 -13.88
CA LEU A 223 10.39 7.18 -13.59
C LEU A 223 10.79 5.96 -14.42
N ALA A 224 9.90 4.98 -14.60
CA ALA A 224 10.15 3.81 -15.44
C ALA A 224 10.45 4.22 -16.90
N LEU A 225 9.60 5.06 -17.49
CA LEU A 225 9.80 5.58 -18.85
C LEU A 225 11.12 6.35 -19.00
N ARG A 226 11.46 7.17 -17.99
CA ARG A 226 12.67 8.00 -18.02
C ARG A 226 13.96 7.22 -17.86
N THR A 227 13.95 6.14 -17.07
CA THR A 227 15.15 5.39 -16.70
C THR A 227 15.31 4.09 -17.47
N GLY A 228 14.26 3.61 -18.11
CA GLY A 228 14.20 2.28 -18.69
C GLY A 228 14.22 1.15 -17.64
N ALA A 229 14.01 1.48 -16.36
CA ALA A 229 13.88 0.48 -15.30
C ALA A 229 12.56 -0.28 -15.46
N PRO A 230 12.55 -1.62 -15.37
CA PRO A 230 11.33 -2.39 -15.40
C PRO A 230 10.40 -1.99 -14.24
N ILE A 231 9.10 -1.92 -14.54
CA ILE A 231 8.06 -1.69 -13.53
C ILE A 231 7.21 -2.96 -13.39
N LEU A 232 7.09 -3.45 -12.16
CA LEU A 232 6.31 -4.61 -11.81
C LEU A 232 5.18 -4.21 -10.87
N PHE A 233 4.03 -4.87 -11.02
CA PHE A 233 2.95 -4.81 -10.04
C PHE A 233 3.17 -5.86 -8.96
N SER A 234 3.08 -5.48 -7.69
CA SER A 234 3.12 -6.43 -6.59
C SER A 234 2.09 -6.10 -5.51
N ILE A 235 1.53 -7.14 -4.90
CA ILE A 235 0.39 -7.02 -4.00
C ILE A 235 0.48 -8.07 -2.89
N ALA A 236 0.03 -7.73 -1.68
CA ALA A 236 -0.12 -8.67 -0.58
C ALA A 236 -1.58 -9.09 -0.42
N ILE A 237 -1.89 -10.35 -0.62
CA ILE A 237 -3.24 -10.90 -0.50
C ILE A 237 -3.32 -11.71 0.78
N ARG A 238 -4.18 -11.30 1.72
CA ARG A 238 -4.43 -12.10 2.93
C ARG A 238 -5.18 -13.36 2.57
N GLN A 239 -4.65 -14.48 3.00
CA GLN A 239 -5.22 -15.80 2.82
C GLN A 239 -6.17 -16.19 3.97
N PRO A 240 -7.10 -17.14 3.78
CA PRO A 240 -8.03 -17.58 4.83
C PRO A 240 -7.34 -18.07 6.12
N ASN A 241 -6.15 -18.66 6.02
CA ASN A 241 -5.33 -19.09 7.16
C ASN A 241 -4.64 -17.92 7.90
N GLY A 242 -4.78 -16.69 7.38
CA GLY A 242 -4.18 -15.47 7.93
C GLY A 242 -2.74 -15.20 7.49
N ARG A 243 -2.13 -16.07 6.65
CA ARG A 243 -0.86 -15.77 5.97
C ARG A 243 -1.09 -14.78 4.82
N HIS A 244 -0.02 -14.25 4.28
CA HIS A 244 -0.05 -13.31 3.16
C HIS A 244 0.67 -13.90 1.95
N LEU A 245 -0.04 -14.00 0.85
CA LEU A 245 0.54 -14.27 -0.45
C LEU A 245 1.02 -12.94 -1.05
N ILE A 246 2.31 -12.81 -1.28
CA ILE A 246 2.89 -11.68 -2.02
C ILE A 246 3.02 -12.11 -3.47
N GLU A 247 2.13 -11.59 -4.30
CA GLU A 247 2.16 -11.86 -5.73
C GLU A 247 2.94 -10.76 -6.45
N ILE A 248 3.88 -11.18 -7.31
CA ILE A 248 4.69 -10.32 -8.18
C ILE A 248 4.35 -10.68 -9.62
N ARG A 249 3.81 -9.73 -10.37
CA ARG A 249 3.49 -9.95 -11.78
C ARG A 249 4.71 -9.73 -12.66
N GLU A 250 4.63 -10.22 -13.88
CA GLU A 250 5.61 -9.93 -14.92
C GLU A 250 5.79 -8.41 -15.09
N PRO A 251 6.99 -7.97 -15.52
CA PRO A 251 7.21 -6.59 -15.88
C PRO A 251 6.17 -6.10 -16.89
N VAL A 252 5.56 -4.95 -16.60
CA VAL A 252 4.57 -4.39 -17.52
C VAL A 252 5.27 -3.86 -18.76
N CYS A 253 4.84 -4.34 -19.94
CA CYS A 253 5.32 -3.81 -21.21
C CYS A 253 4.78 -2.38 -21.37
N LEU A 254 5.68 -1.40 -21.27
CA LEU A 254 5.32 0.00 -21.36
C LEU A 254 5.18 0.43 -22.83
N ARG A 255 4.12 1.18 -23.15
CA ARG A 255 4.04 1.93 -24.39
C ARG A 255 5.05 3.07 -24.36
N ILE A 256 5.85 3.21 -25.39
CA ILE A 256 6.86 4.26 -25.55
C ILE A 256 6.71 4.84 -26.95
N THR A 257 6.29 6.11 -27.02
CA THR A 257 6.15 6.88 -28.26
C THR A 257 6.87 8.22 -28.13
N ASP A 258 6.71 9.10 -29.09
CA ASP A 258 7.26 10.47 -29.03
C ASP A 258 6.44 11.40 -28.10
N ASP A 259 5.24 10.99 -27.68
CA ASP A 259 4.39 11.73 -26.74
C ASP A 259 4.54 11.18 -25.32
N TYR A 260 5.50 11.70 -24.59
CA TYR A 260 5.80 11.27 -23.21
C TYR A 260 4.61 11.39 -22.24
N ASP A 261 3.81 12.47 -22.32
CA ASP A 261 2.70 12.66 -21.39
C ASP A 261 1.55 11.69 -21.69
N SER A 262 1.28 11.42 -22.96
CA SER A 262 0.35 10.36 -23.41
C SER A 262 0.82 8.99 -22.95
N ASP A 263 2.12 8.70 -23.00
CA ASP A 263 2.69 7.44 -22.54
C ASP A 263 2.58 7.27 -21.03
N VAL A 264 2.84 8.33 -20.26
CA VAL A 264 2.62 8.32 -18.81
C VAL A 264 1.15 8.05 -18.48
N GLN A 265 0.23 8.68 -19.18
CA GLN A 265 -1.21 8.48 -18.99
C GLN A 265 -1.62 7.04 -19.29
N TYR A 266 -1.27 6.55 -20.48
CA TYR A 266 -1.62 5.20 -20.95
C TYR A 266 -1.06 4.12 -20.00
N ASN A 267 0.21 4.20 -19.66
CA ASN A 267 0.84 3.19 -18.81
C ASN A 267 0.36 3.27 -17.36
N THR A 268 -0.01 4.46 -16.85
CA THR A 268 -0.64 4.59 -15.53
C THR A 268 -2.04 3.98 -15.53
N GLN A 269 -2.81 4.15 -16.61
CA GLN A 269 -4.10 3.48 -16.81
C GLN A 269 -3.95 1.96 -16.72
N LYS A 270 -2.98 1.38 -17.41
CA LYS A 270 -2.65 -0.06 -17.38
C LYS A 270 -2.37 -0.56 -15.96
N MET A 271 -1.60 0.18 -15.17
CA MET A 271 -1.32 -0.20 -13.77
C MET A 271 -2.59 -0.24 -12.91
N LEU A 272 -3.52 0.69 -13.14
CA LEU A 272 -4.80 0.70 -12.41
C LEU A 272 -5.74 -0.41 -12.89
N GLU A 273 -5.77 -0.76 -14.17
CA GLU A 273 -6.53 -1.90 -14.68
C GLU A 273 -6.10 -3.21 -14.03
N ILE A 274 -4.79 -3.40 -13.82
CA ILE A 274 -4.28 -4.54 -13.05
C ILE A 274 -4.84 -4.51 -11.62
N LEU A 275 -4.82 -3.36 -10.95
CA LEU A 275 -5.36 -3.24 -9.60
C LEU A 275 -6.87 -3.53 -9.54
N GLU A 276 -7.65 -3.08 -10.54
CA GLU A 276 -9.09 -3.36 -10.63
C GLU A 276 -9.39 -4.85 -10.60
N THR A 277 -8.59 -5.68 -11.29
CA THR A 277 -8.79 -7.14 -11.31
C THR A 277 -8.67 -7.76 -9.91
N TYR A 278 -7.71 -7.28 -9.10
CA TYR A 278 -7.56 -7.75 -7.71
C TYR A 278 -8.66 -7.22 -6.78
N ILE A 279 -9.10 -5.99 -6.97
CA ILE A 279 -10.21 -5.41 -6.19
C ILE A 279 -11.51 -6.16 -6.48
N CYS A 280 -11.77 -6.53 -7.73
CA CYS A 280 -12.93 -7.34 -8.08
C CYS A 280 -12.88 -8.74 -7.46
N ARG A 281 -11.68 -9.35 -7.38
CA ARG A 281 -11.49 -10.70 -6.83
C ARG A 281 -11.52 -10.74 -5.30
N TYR A 282 -11.04 -9.68 -4.62
CA TYR A 282 -10.93 -9.58 -3.17
C TYR A 282 -11.37 -8.19 -2.69
N PRO A 283 -12.68 -7.87 -2.86
CA PRO A 283 -13.17 -6.51 -2.68
C PRO A 283 -13.02 -5.97 -1.25
N GLU A 284 -12.94 -6.84 -0.24
CA GLU A 284 -12.77 -6.45 1.17
C GLU A 284 -11.34 -6.04 1.52
N GLN A 285 -10.34 -6.29 0.66
CA GLN A 285 -8.93 -6.12 1.03
C GLN A 285 -8.30 -4.80 0.58
N TRP A 286 -8.94 -4.01 -0.29
CA TRP A 286 -8.41 -2.71 -0.70
C TRP A 286 -8.75 -1.60 0.31
N LEU A 287 -7.94 -0.53 0.37
CA LEU A 287 -8.12 0.61 1.30
C LEU A 287 -9.24 1.55 0.84
N TRP A 288 -10.49 1.10 0.89
CA TRP A 288 -11.68 1.86 0.48
C TRP A 288 -11.93 3.14 1.27
N MET A 289 -11.39 3.28 2.47
CA MET A 289 -11.60 4.46 3.32
C MET A 289 -10.79 5.70 2.86
N HIS A 290 -9.96 5.56 1.82
CA HIS A 290 -9.36 6.69 1.12
C HIS A 290 -10.38 7.32 0.15
N ASN A 291 -10.49 8.66 0.13
CA ASN A 291 -11.42 9.34 -0.79
C ASN A 291 -10.83 9.40 -2.20
N ARG A 292 -10.92 8.27 -2.93
CA ARG A 292 -10.25 8.05 -4.22
C ARG A 292 -10.77 8.98 -5.31
N TRP A 293 -12.08 9.27 -5.32
CA TRP A 293 -12.75 10.11 -6.31
C TRP A 293 -13.07 11.52 -5.79
N LYS A 294 -12.28 12.04 -4.84
CA LYS A 294 -12.49 13.38 -4.25
C LYS A 294 -12.39 14.51 -5.27
N PHE A 295 -11.41 14.43 -6.15
CA PHE A 295 -11.17 15.41 -7.20
C PHE A 295 -11.64 14.81 -8.53
N ARG A 296 -12.72 15.37 -9.06
CA ARG A 296 -13.17 15.09 -10.42
C ARG A 296 -12.68 16.23 -11.29
N PRO A 297 -12.21 15.98 -12.51
CA PRO A 297 -11.99 17.05 -13.45
C PRO A 297 -13.31 17.78 -13.67
N THR A 298 -13.30 19.09 -13.55
CA THR A 298 -14.35 19.90 -14.14
C THR A 298 -14.23 19.71 -15.63
N HIS A 299 -15.26 19.17 -16.27
CA HIS A 299 -15.33 19.13 -17.72
C HIS A 299 -15.13 20.55 -18.24
N SER A 300 -14.00 20.82 -18.90
CA SER A 300 -13.79 21.98 -19.75
C SER A 300 -14.46 21.72 -21.07
#